data_2ae21cdb00f13434bb45d5e78553f1f8
#
_entry.id   2ae21cdb00f13434bb45d5e78553f1f8
#
_cell.length_a   1.000
_cell.length_b   1.000
_cell.length_c   1.000
_cell.angle_alpha   90.00
_cell.angle_beta   90.00
_cell.angle_gamma   90.00
#
_symmetry.space_group_name_H-M   'P 1'
#
loop_
_entity.id
_entity.type
_entity.pdbx_description
1 polymer ?
#
loop_
_entity_poly.entity_id
_entity_poly.type
_entity_poly.pdbx_seq_one_letter_code
_entity_poly.pdbx_strand_id
1 'polypeptide(L)'
;LVGELRAMRLSSILWFAISTSCIWYGTWFLARRREAQPVEQAFARQAQYRDFGRLMADAATLFFISLFGIVVKQHEAVFETAELAFSCAAFFGCCWALTRPYWGSALAGFACGASILCSNLLVGATVLVGCLMSHILVRGIGDTARKIFTTVAVAFITFGLWPLVAYLLAGVVAGDYFNLWAQRQIQIVGFFDPQEILWFVKHFIWYLCPAWPFAFWAIWMWRKNLTITHIALPLSFCCAWLIGFILSSD
;
A
#
# COMPACT_ATOMS: atom_id res chain seq x y z
N LEU A 1 11.12 -20.39 24.45
CA LEU A 1 12.08 -19.55 23.65
C LEU A 1 12.21 -20.04 22.22
N VAL A 2 12.57 -21.32 21.93
CA VAL A 2 12.72 -21.83 20.55
C VAL A 2 11.38 -21.81 19.78
N GLY A 3 10.27 -22.11 20.46
CA GLY A 3 8.92 -22.07 19.87
C GLY A 3 8.48 -20.64 19.54
N GLU A 4 8.75 -19.68 20.39
CA GLU A 4 8.43 -18.27 20.21
C GLU A 4 9.19 -17.65 19.03
N LEU A 5 10.50 -17.91 18.94
CA LEU A 5 11.32 -17.46 17.80
C LEU A 5 10.84 -18.03 16.46
N ARG A 6 10.38 -19.29 16.44
CA ARG A 6 9.79 -19.89 15.24
C ARG A 6 8.47 -19.24 14.87
N ALA A 7 7.59 -18.95 15.85
CA ALA A 7 6.33 -18.27 15.62
C ALA A 7 6.52 -16.88 15.05
N MET A 8 7.48 -16.09 15.58
CA MET A 8 7.82 -14.76 15.06
C MET A 8 8.30 -14.81 13.60
N ARG A 9 9.18 -15.76 13.27
CA ARG A 9 9.65 -15.94 11.88
C ARG A 9 8.55 -16.36 10.92
N LEU A 10 7.62 -17.22 11.35
CA LEU A 10 6.46 -17.62 10.55
C LEU A 10 5.55 -16.43 10.26
N SER A 11 5.38 -15.53 11.23
CA SER A 11 4.62 -14.28 11.03
C SER A 11 5.23 -13.42 9.93
N SER A 12 6.55 -13.17 9.95
CA SER A 12 7.23 -12.39 8.92
C SER A 12 7.12 -13.02 7.53
N ILE A 13 7.24 -14.36 7.44
CA ILE A 13 7.05 -15.09 6.18
C ILE A 13 5.63 -14.91 5.65
N LEU A 14 4.62 -14.99 6.52
CA LEU A 14 3.21 -14.79 6.15
C LEU A 14 2.98 -13.39 5.58
N TRP A 15 3.45 -12.35 6.27
CA TRP A 15 3.31 -10.97 5.83
C TRP A 15 4.06 -10.70 4.51
N PHE A 16 5.24 -11.27 4.35
CA PHE A 16 5.99 -11.20 3.09
C PHE A 16 5.24 -11.88 1.93
N ALA A 17 4.67 -13.06 2.16
CA ALA A 17 3.87 -13.77 1.16
C ALA A 17 2.61 -12.98 0.75
N ILE A 18 1.94 -12.34 1.72
CA ILE A 18 0.79 -11.46 1.45
C ILE A 18 1.22 -10.26 0.61
N SER A 19 2.28 -9.55 1.01
CA SER A 19 2.82 -8.40 0.28
C SER A 19 3.14 -8.75 -1.17
N THR A 20 3.92 -9.80 -1.37
CA THR A 20 4.35 -10.28 -2.68
C THR A 20 3.17 -10.68 -3.55
N SER A 21 2.20 -11.42 -2.99
CA SER A 21 0.98 -11.81 -3.70
C SER A 21 0.14 -10.60 -4.11
N CYS A 22 -0.04 -9.63 -3.21
CA CYS A 22 -0.80 -8.41 -3.51
C CYS A 22 -0.15 -7.57 -4.62
N ILE A 23 1.18 -7.44 -4.63
CA ILE A 23 1.91 -6.75 -5.71
C ILE A 23 1.75 -7.50 -7.02
N TRP A 24 1.91 -8.84 -7.02
CA TRP A 24 1.76 -9.66 -8.22
C TRP A 24 0.36 -9.53 -8.82
N TYR A 25 -0.69 -9.79 -8.03
CA TYR A 25 -2.08 -9.71 -8.50
C TYR A 25 -2.48 -8.28 -8.86
N GLY A 26 -2.08 -7.27 -8.08
CA GLY A 26 -2.35 -5.87 -8.38
C GLY A 26 -1.77 -5.46 -9.73
N THR A 27 -0.50 -5.76 -9.97
CA THR A 27 0.16 -5.47 -11.25
C THR A 27 -0.48 -6.25 -12.40
N TRP A 28 -0.82 -7.52 -12.19
CA TRP A 28 -1.50 -8.33 -13.19
C TRP A 28 -2.85 -7.73 -13.62
N PHE A 29 -3.66 -7.23 -12.67
CA PHE A 29 -4.92 -6.54 -12.98
C PHE A 29 -4.71 -5.27 -13.81
N LEU A 30 -3.67 -4.49 -13.50
CA LEU A 30 -3.36 -3.26 -14.23
C LEU A 30 -2.80 -3.56 -15.64
N ALA A 31 -1.84 -4.48 -15.73
CA ALA A 31 -1.15 -4.78 -16.98
C ALA A 31 -2.02 -5.51 -18.02
N ARG A 32 -3.12 -6.16 -17.62
CA ARG A 32 -4.10 -6.75 -18.55
C ARG A 32 -5.00 -5.76 -19.24
N ARG A 33 -4.99 -4.51 -18.84
CA ARG A 33 -5.87 -3.49 -19.42
C ARG A 33 -5.41 -3.14 -20.84
N ARG A 34 -6.38 -2.84 -21.73
CA ARG A 34 -6.11 -2.48 -23.11
C ARG A 34 -5.12 -1.31 -23.22
N GLU A 35 -5.27 -0.33 -22.35
CA GLU A 35 -4.46 0.88 -22.29
C GLU A 35 -2.99 0.62 -21.82
N ALA A 36 -2.72 -0.53 -21.22
CA ALA A 36 -1.39 -0.93 -20.76
C ALA A 36 -0.64 -1.80 -21.79
N GLN A 37 -1.33 -2.23 -22.86
CA GLN A 37 -0.72 -3.13 -23.85
C GLN A 37 0.31 -2.40 -24.70
N PRO A 38 1.38 -3.10 -25.13
CA PRO A 38 2.34 -2.54 -26.07
C PRO A 38 1.67 -2.20 -27.42
N VAL A 39 2.18 -1.17 -28.08
CA VAL A 39 1.69 -0.76 -29.40
C VAL A 39 1.88 -1.91 -30.40
N GLU A 40 0.84 -2.15 -31.20
CA GLU A 40 0.86 -3.19 -32.23
C GLU A 40 2.00 -2.91 -33.23
N GLN A 41 2.89 -3.88 -33.36
CA GLN A 41 3.91 -3.84 -34.40
C GLN A 41 3.43 -4.66 -35.61
N ALA A 42 3.55 -4.10 -36.80
CA ALA A 42 2.98 -4.65 -38.05
C ALA A 42 3.45 -6.09 -38.37
N PHE A 43 4.59 -6.52 -37.84
CA PHE A 43 5.18 -7.84 -38.12
C PHE A 43 5.42 -8.71 -36.87
N ALA A 44 5.02 -8.25 -35.69
CA ALA A 44 5.18 -9.02 -34.45
C ALA A 44 3.87 -9.69 -34.05
N ARG A 45 3.94 -10.96 -33.68
CA ARG A 45 2.77 -11.65 -33.09
C ARG A 45 2.41 -10.97 -31.78
N GLN A 46 1.18 -10.46 -31.68
CA GLN A 46 0.69 -9.84 -30.45
C GLN A 46 0.73 -10.85 -29.30
N ALA A 47 1.34 -10.44 -28.20
CA ALA A 47 1.21 -11.16 -26.94
C ALA A 47 -0.27 -11.10 -26.48
N GLN A 48 -0.78 -12.21 -25.96
CA GLN A 48 -2.11 -12.18 -25.34
C GLN A 48 -2.09 -11.28 -24.11
N TYR A 49 -3.17 -10.52 -23.89
CA TYR A 49 -3.33 -9.64 -22.70
C TYR A 49 -2.98 -10.34 -21.39
N ARG A 50 -3.27 -11.63 -21.30
CA ARG A 50 -3.00 -12.46 -20.14
C ARG A 50 -1.52 -12.71 -19.93
N ASP A 51 -0.79 -12.99 -21.00
CA ASP A 51 0.64 -13.32 -20.94
C ASP A 51 1.48 -12.06 -20.68
N PHE A 52 1.12 -10.95 -21.32
CA PHE A 52 1.72 -9.65 -21.01
C PHE A 52 1.46 -9.26 -19.56
N GLY A 53 0.23 -9.48 -19.05
CA GLY A 53 -0.12 -9.24 -17.66
C GLY A 53 0.74 -10.04 -16.68
N ARG A 54 0.99 -11.32 -16.97
CA ARG A 54 1.87 -12.18 -16.16
C ARG A 54 3.31 -11.70 -16.19
N LEU A 55 3.85 -11.42 -17.37
CA LEU A 55 5.21 -10.91 -17.51
C LEU A 55 5.45 -9.65 -16.68
N MET A 56 4.51 -8.70 -16.72
CA MET A 56 4.60 -7.48 -15.95
C MET A 56 4.46 -7.72 -14.44
N ALA A 57 3.59 -8.64 -14.03
CA ALA A 57 3.44 -9.02 -12.64
C ALA A 57 4.70 -9.71 -12.09
N ASP A 58 5.29 -10.62 -12.86
CA ASP A 58 6.55 -11.29 -12.51
C ASP A 58 7.69 -10.28 -12.39
N ALA A 59 7.82 -9.37 -13.35
CA ALA A 59 8.82 -8.30 -13.32
C ALA A 59 8.63 -7.38 -12.09
N ALA A 60 7.41 -6.92 -11.81
CA ALA A 60 7.13 -6.08 -10.65
C ALA A 60 7.44 -6.79 -9.33
N THR A 61 7.14 -8.08 -9.25
CA THR A 61 7.45 -8.90 -8.08
C THR A 61 8.95 -9.06 -7.89
N LEU A 62 9.70 -9.33 -8.97
CA LEU A 62 11.15 -9.40 -8.93
C LEU A 62 11.77 -8.06 -8.47
N PHE A 63 11.28 -6.93 -8.98
CA PHE A 63 11.71 -5.62 -8.50
C PHE A 63 11.38 -5.43 -7.02
N PHE A 64 10.17 -5.80 -6.58
CA PHE A 64 9.75 -5.68 -5.19
C PHE A 64 10.65 -6.47 -4.24
N ILE A 65 10.91 -7.74 -4.52
CA ILE A 65 11.76 -8.58 -3.66
C ILE A 65 13.25 -8.21 -3.74
N SER A 66 13.69 -7.53 -4.79
CA SER A 66 15.07 -7.05 -4.94
C SER A 66 15.33 -5.71 -4.26
N LEU A 67 14.29 -5.03 -3.75
CA LEU A 67 14.47 -3.78 -2.98
C LEU A 67 15.32 -4.04 -1.74
N PHE A 68 16.37 -3.26 -1.57
CA PHE A 68 17.28 -3.41 -0.43
C PHE A 68 16.54 -3.30 0.92
N GLY A 69 15.58 -2.38 1.02
CA GLY A 69 14.74 -2.24 2.22
C GLY A 69 13.93 -3.50 2.54
N ILE A 70 13.39 -4.18 1.51
CA ILE A 70 12.67 -5.45 1.69
C ILE A 70 13.63 -6.53 2.18
N VAL A 71 14.80 -6.66 1.54
CA VAL A 71 15.80 -7.67 1.93
C VAL A 71 16.26 -7.48 3.37
N VAL A 72 16.44 -6.23 3.83
CA VAL A 72 16.91 -5.94 5.18
C VAL A 72 15.81 -6.09 6.24
N LYS A 73 14.57 -5.66 5.95
CA LYS A 73 13.52 -5.57 6.97
C LYS A 73 12.59 -6.79 7.06
N GLN A 74 12.37 -7.51 5.98
CA GLN A 74 11.36 -8.58 5.95
C GLN A 74 11.76 -9.85 6.73
N HIS A 75 13.01 -10.01 7.10
CA HIS A 75 13.42 -11.13 7.97
C HIS A 75 13.37 -10.79 9.47
N GLU A 76 13.13 -9.52 9.80
CA GLU A 76 12.91 -9.09 11.19
C GLU A 76 11.45 -9.33 11.58
N ALA A 77 11.22 -9.73 12.83
CA ALA A 77 9.87 -9.93 13.37
C ALA A 77 9.35 -8.60 13.97
N VAL A 78 9.08 -7.64 13.09
CA VAL A 78 8.67 -6.29 13.45
C VAL A 78 7.30 -5.95 12.85
N PHE A 79 6.60 -4.97 13.41
CA PHE A 79 5.25 -4.60 12.97
C PHE A 79 5.23 -3.97 11.57
N GLU A 80 6.33 -3.39 11.12
CA GLU A 80 6.47 -2.77 9.79
C GLU A 80 6.26 -3.79 8.65
N THR A 81 6.52 -5.08 8.91
CA THR A 81 6.25 -6.13 7.91
C THR A 81 4.75 -6.31 7.67
N ALA A 82 3.93 -6.22 8.72
CA ALA A 82 2.48 -6.26 8.61
C ALA A 82 1.92 -4.97 7.99
N GLU A 83 2.45 -3.83 8.36
CA GLU A 83 2.11 -2.52 7.79
C GLU A 83 2.31 -2.50 6.28
N LEU A 84 3.46 -2.97 5.81
CA LEU A 84 3.74 -3.11 4.37
C LEU A 84 2.73 -4.05 3.70
N ALA A 85 2.40 -5.17 4.34
CA ALA A 85 1.44 -6.13 3.79
C ALA A 85 0.04 -5.52 3.64
N PHE A 86 -0.43 -4.75 4.61
CA PHE A 86 -1.70 -4.05 4.49
C PHE A 86 -1.65 -2.92 3.47
N SER A 87 -0.54 -2.20 3.33
CA SER A 87 -0.37 -1.20 2.27
C SER A 87 -0.43 -1.85 0.87
N CYS A 88 0.22 -2.98 0.68
CA CYS A 88 0.14 -3.78 -0.55
C CYS A 88 -1.27 -4.33 -0.79
N ALA A 89 -1.97 -4.76 0.28
CA ALA A 89 -3.35 -5.23 0.18
C ALA A 89 -4.32 -4.10 -0.18
N ALA A 90 -4.12 -2.89 0.33
CA ALA A 90 -4.89 -1.71 -0.07
C ALA A 90 -4.69 -1.37 -1.56
N PHE A 91 -3.45 -1.39 -2.03
CA PHE A 91 -3.11 -1.22 -3.44
C PHE A 91 -3.81 -2.29 -4.31
N PHE A 92 -3.70 -3.56 -3.94
CA PHE A 92 -4.39 -4.65 -4.64
C PHE A 92 -5.91 -4.47 -4.60
N GLY A 93 -6.48 -4.06 -3.46
CA GLY A 93 -7.90 -3.75 -3.32
C GLY A 93 -8.37 -2.70 -4.31
N CYS A 94 -7.60 -1.61 -4.48
CA CYS A 94 -7.88 -0.57 -5.47
C CYS A 94 -7.78 -1.10 -6.91
N CYS A 95 -6.79 -1.94 -7.22
CA CYS A 95 -6.69 -2.62 -8.53
C CYS A 95 -7.89 -3.53 -8.78
N TRP A 96 -8.30 -4.31 -7.79
CA TRP A 96 -9.45 -5.21 -7.88
C TRP A 96 -10.77 -4.46 -7.99
N ALA A 97 -10.90 -3.29 -7.36
CA ALA A 97 -12.07 -2.41 -7.47
C ALA A 97 -12.34 -1.92 -8.90
N LEU A 98 -11.38 -2.04 -9.82
CA LEU A 98 -11.57 -1.75 -11.24
C LEU A 98 -12.48 -2.78 -11.93
N THR A 99 -12.56 -4.00 -11.41
CA THR A 99 -13.39 -5.10 -11.95
C THR A 99 -14.55 -5.47 -11.03
N ARG A 100 -14.34 -5.39 -9.72
CA ARG A 100 -15.29 -5.71 -8.67
C ARG A 100 -15.36 -4.57 -7.65
N PRO A 101 -16.11 -3.49 -7.95
CA PRO A 101 -16.05 -2.23 -7.20
C PRO A 101 -16.29 -2.41 -5.69
N TYR A 102 -17.28 -3.20 -5.29
CA TYR A 102 -17.58 -3.40 -3.87
C TYR A 102 -16.50 -4.19 -3.12
N TRP A 103 -16.13 -5.36 -3.63
CA TRP A 103 -15.18 -6.26 -2.97
C TRP A 103 -13.77 -5.67 -2.92
N GLY A 104 -13.34 -5.04 -4.02
CA GLY A 104 -12.05 -4.38 -4.05
C GLY A 104 -11.99 -3.18 -3.10
N SER A 105 -13.03 -2.33 -3.07
CA SER A 105 -13.10 -1.20 -2.15
C SER A 105 -13.23 -1.64 -0.68
N ALA A 106 -13.95 -2.74 -0.41
CA ALA A 106 -14.02 -3.31 0.93
C ALA A 106 -12.66 -3.85 1.40
N LEU A 107 -11.93 -4.55 0.53
CA LEU A 107 -10.56 -5.00 0.84
C LEU A 107 -9.62 -3.80 1.09
N ALA A 108 -9.69 -2.76 0.26
CA ALA A 108 -8.91 -1.55 0.46
C ALA A 108 -9.23 -0.88 1.81
N GLY A 109 -10.52 -0.77 2.16
CA GLY A 109 -10.96 -0.23 3.44
C GLY A 109 -10.50 -1.07 4.64
N PHE A 110 -10.65 -2.41 4.55
CA PHE A 110 -10.13 -3.31 5.57
C PHE A 110 -8.64 -3.12 5.80
N ALA A 111 -7.86 -3.07 4.72
CA ALA A 111 -6.42 -2.88 4.79
C ALA A 111 -6.04 -1.51 5.41
N CYS A 112 -6.77 -0.43 5.09
CA CYS A 112 -6.57 0.88 5.72
C CYS A 112 -6.84 0.82 7.24
N GLY A 113 -7.96 0.24 7.67
CA GLY A 113 -8.29 0.11 9.09
C GLY A 113 -7.29 -0.77 9.85
N ALA A 114 -6.85 -1.86 9.23
CA ALA A 114 -5.85 -2.76 9.79
C ALA A 114 -4.46 -2.09 9.90
N SER A 115 -4.07 -1.23 8.94
CA SER A 115 -2.83 -0.44 9.02
C SER A 115 -2.82 0.48 10.24
N ILE A 116 -3.96 1.12 10.58
CA ILE A 116 -4.08 1.94 11.79
C ILE A 116 -3.85 1.11 13.06
N LEU A 117 -4.40 -0.11 13.09
CA LEU A 117 -4.29 -1.00 14.24
C LEU A 117 -2.89 -1.60 14.41
N CYS A 118 -2.18 -1.84 13.30
CA CYS A 118 -0.82 -2.40 13.33
C CYS A 118 0.27 -1.38 13.63
N SER A 119 0.07 -0.11 13.24
CA SER A 119 1.09 0.92 13.33
C SER A 119 0.54 2.17 14.02
N ASN A 120 0.15 3.15 13.26
CA ASN A 120 -0.34 4.43 13.76
C ASN A 120 -1.39 5.05 12.83
N LEU A 121 -2.03 6.12 13.32
CA LEU A 121 -3.07 6.83 12.58
C LEU A 121 -2.52 7.48 11.29
N LEU A 122 -1.29 7.99 11.32
CA LEU A 122 -0.68 8.65 10.17
C LEU A 122 -0.47 7.67 9.01
N VAL A 123 0.05 6.47 9.29
CA VAL A 123 0.23 5.42 8.28
C VAL A 123 -1.12 5.00 7.68
N GLY A 124 -2.11 4.70 8.52
CA GLY A 124 -3.44 4.33 8.02
C GLY A 124 -4.10 5.45 7.23
N ALA A 125 -3.94 6.71 7.63
CA ALA A 125 -4.42 7.87 6.89
C ALA A 125 -3.70 8.01 5.54
N THR A 126 -2.39 7.78 5.51
CA THR A 126 -1.58 7.78 4.28
C THR A 126 -2.08 6.73 3.28
N VAL A 127 -2.30 5.50 3.73
CA VAL A 127 -2.84 4.42 2.90
C VAL A 127 -4.25 4.77 2.41
N LEU A 128 -5.10 5.32 3.28
CA LEU A 128 -6.45 5.77 2.92
C LEU A 128 -6.41 6.89 1.86
N VAL A 129 -5.54 7.89 2.01
CA VAL A 129 -5.35 8.95 1.02
C VAL A 129 -4.93 8.36 -0.32
N GLY A 130 -4.01 7.39 -0.36
CA GLY A 130 -3.62 6.66 -1.58
C GLY A 130 -4.82 5.98 -2.25
N CYS A 131 -5.68 5.31 -1.48
CA CYS A 131 -6.91 4.70 -1.97
C CYS A 131 -7.89 5.74 -2.54
N LEU A 132 -8.14 6.83 -1.81
CA LEU A 132 -9.06 7.88 -2.23
C LEU A 132 -8.57 8.58 -3.51
N MET A 133 -7.29 8.93 -3.56
CA MET A 133 -6.67 9.50 -4.77
C MET A 133 -6.79 8.56 -5.95
N SER A 134 -6.54 7.25 -5.77
CA SER A 134 -6.69 6.26 -6.84
C SER A 134 -8.13 6.17 -7.35
N HIS A 135 -9.13 6.20 -6.46
CA HIS A 135 -10.55 6.17 -6.85
C HIS A 135 -11.00 7.45 -7.58
N ILE A 136 -10.42 8.60 -7.24
CA ILE A 136 -10.73 9.90 -7.87
C ILE A 136 -10.05 10.02 -9.24
N LEU A 137 -8.78 9.64 -9.34
CA LEU A 137 -8.00 9.79 -10.57
C LEU A 137 -8.43 8.81 -11.66
N VAL A 138 -8.87 7.60 -11.27
CA VAL A 138 -9.36 6.59 -12.21
C VAL A 138 -10.83 6.83 -12.55
N ARG A 139 -11.08 7.82 -13.40
CA ARG A 139 -12.43 8.20 -13.85
C ARG A 139 -13.05 7.13 -14.75
N GLY A 140 -14.36 6.95 -14.65
CA GLY A 140 -15.19 6.25 -15.63
C GLY A 140 -15.43 4.76 -15.40
N ILE A 141 -14.91 4.16 -14.35
CA ILE A 141 -15.14 2.74 -14.04
C ILE A 141 -15.94 2.60 -12.75
N GLY A 142 -17.25 2.66 -12.90
CA GLY A 142 -18.20 2.53 -11.79
C GLY A 142 -18.39 3.84 -11.00
N ASP A 143 -19.24 3.75 -10.00
CA ASP A 143 -19.61 4.86 -9.14
C ASP A 143 -18.46 5.19 -8.15
N THR A 144 -17.70 6.24 -8.45
CA THR A 144 -16.57 6.69 -7.63
C THR A 144 -17.00 7.01 -6.20
N ALA A 145 -18.14 7.67 -6.03
CA ALA A 145 -18.67 8.01 -4.71
C ALA A 145 -18.95 6.75 -3.87
N ARG A 146 -19.48 5.71 -4.50
CA ARG A 146 -19.76 4.44 -3.85
C ARG A 146 -18.49 3.69 -3.45
N LYS A 147 -17.46 3.69 -4.29
CA LYS A 147 -16.14 3.10 -3.95
C LYS A 147 -15.51 3.82 -2.76
N ILE A 148 -15.51 5.15 -2.78
CA ILE A 148 -15.02 5.98 -1.67
C ILE A 148 -15.78 5.67 -0.40
N PHE A 149 -17.12 5.69 -0.46
CA PHE A 149 -17.96 5.40 0.70
C PHE A 149 -17.69 4.00 1.26
N THR A 150 -17.62 2.98 0.41
CA THR A 150 -17.32 1.60 0.85
C THR A 150 -15.94 1.52 1.50
N THR A 151 -14.91 2.11 0.89
CA THR A 151 -13.54 2.11 1.45
C THR A 151 -13.50 2.77 2.81
N VAL A 152 -14.09 3.96 2.94
CA VAL A 152 -14.11 4.72 4.20
C VAL A 152 -14.92 4.00 5.27
N ALA A 153 -16.14 3.54 4.93
CA ALA A 153 -17.02 2.83 5.88
C ALA A 153 -16.34 1.56 6.42
N VAL A 154 -15.76 0.74 5.55
CA VAL A 154 -15.08 -0.49 5.98
C VAL A 154 -13.83 -0.17 6.79
N ALA A 155 -13.07 0.88 6.45
CA ALA A 155 -11.91 1.30 7.24
C ALA A 155 -12.32 1.70 8.66
N PHE A 156 -13.38 2.50 8.80
CA PHE A 156 -13.91 2.89 10.11
C PHE A 156 -14.47 1.71 10.91
N ILE A 157 -15.17 0.79 10.27
CA ILE A 157 -15.67 -0.43 10.93
C ILE A 157 -14.51 -1.27 11.42
N THR A 158 -13.49 -1.51 10.59
CA THR A 158 -12.31 -2.31 10.95
C THR A 158 -11.54 -1.68 12.09
N PHE A 159 -11.28 -0.38 12.02
CA PHE A 159 -10.59 0.35 13.08
C PHE A 159 -11.43 0.42 14.37
N GLY A 160 -12.74 0.72 14.28
CA GLY A 160 -13.61 0.92 15.43
C GLY A 160 -14.04 -0.39 16.13
N LEU A 161 -14.04 -1.52 15.41
CA LEU A 161 -14.46 -2.80 15.98
C LEU A 161 -13.53 -3.26 17.12
N TRP A 162 -12.23 -3.11 16.95
CA TRP A 162 -11.25 -3.52 17.96
C TRP A 162 -11.36 -2.73 19.27
N PRO A 163 -11.35 -1.38 19.27
CA PRO A 163 -11.58 -0.59 20.49
C PRO A 163 -12.90 -0.93 21.16
N LEU A 164 -13.97 -1.11 20.38
CA LEU A 164 -15.28 -1.46 20.91
C LEU A 164 -15.24 -2.81 21.64
N VAL A 165 -14.68 -3.86 21.02
CA VAL A 165 -14.57 -5.19 21.64
C VAL A 165 -13.67 -5.15 22.86
N ALA A 166 -12.52 -4.45 22.80
CA ALA A 166 -11.62 -4.30 23.93
C ALA A 166 -12.32 -3.57 25.10
N TYR A 167 -13.09 -2.51 24.84
CA TYR A 167 -13.85 -1.80 25.87
C TYR A 167 -14.93 -2.68 26.50
N LEU A 168 -15.66 -3.48 25.72
CA LEU A 168 -16.69 -4.39 26.22
C LEU A 168 -16.11 -5.53 27.07
N LEU A 169 -14.87 -5.97 26.77
CA LEU A 169 -14.23 -7.06 27.51
C LEU A 169 -13.43 -6.61 28.74
N ALA A 170 -12.75 -5.47 28.66
CA ALA A 170 -11.80 -4.99 29.68
C ALA A 170 -12.20 -3.65 30.33
N GLY A 171 -13.29 -3.01 29.92
CA GLY A 171 -13.85 -1.81 30.54
C GLY A 171 -12.85 -0.68 30.72
N VAL A 172 -12.65 -0.23 31.97
CA VAL A 172 -11.81 0.93 32.33
C VAL A 172 -10.35 0.76 31.86
N VAL A 173 -9.79 -0.45 31.97
CA VAL A 173 -8.41 -0.74 31.54
C VAL A 173 -8.21 -0.49 30.05
N ALA A 174 -9.21 -0.82 29.22
CA ALA A 174 -9.17 -0.50 27.80
C ALA A 174 -9.23 1.01 27.56
N GLY A 175 -10.02 1.75 28.35
CA GLY A 175 -10.09 3.21 28.28
C GLY A 175 -8.74 3.89 28.53
N ASP A 176 -8.01 3.45 29.54
CA ASP A 176 -6.66 3.96 29.85
C ASP A 176 -5.67 3.66 28.72
N TYR A 177 -5.72 2.45 28.15
CA TYR A 177 -4.91 2.07 27.02
C TYR A 177 -5.17 2.97 25.79
N PHE A 178 -6.45 3.25 25.47
CA PHE A 178 -6.80 4.11 24.34
C PHE A 178 -6.38 5.55 24.56
N ASN A 179 -6.45 6.06 25.78
CA ASN A 179 -5.95 7.41 26.11
C ASN A 179 -4.43 7.51 25.86
N LEU A 180 -3.66 6.52 26.31
CA LEU A 180 -2.22 6.46 26.06
C LEU A 180 -1.90 6.32 24.56
N TRP A 181 -2.66 5.48 23.85
CA TRP A 181 -2.52 5.34 22.40
C TRP A 181 -2.79 6.66 21.69
N ALA A 182 -3.89 7.36 22.02
CA ALA A 182 -4.25 8.63 21.41
C ALA A 182 -3.19 9.73 21.67
N GLN A 183 -2.63 9.78 22.88
CA GLN A 183 -1.54 10.71 23.19
C GLN A 183 -0.29 10.45 22.34
N ARG A 184 0.06 9.18 22.11
CA ARG A 184 1.18 8.82 21.22
C ARG A 184 0.94 9.24 19.78
N GLN A 185 -0.32 9.15 19.26
CA GLN A 185 -0.63 9.57 17.89
C GLN A 185 -0.34 11.07 17.65
N ILE A 186 -0.54 11.91 18.68
CA ILE A 186 -0.26 13.36 18.58
C ILE A 186 1.25 13.64 18.48
N GLN A 187 2.07 12.80 19.11
CA GLN A 187 3.53 12.95 19.10
C GLN A 187 4.17 12.54 17.79
N ILE A 188 3.54 11.64 17.03
CA ILE A 188 4.04 11.12 15.75
C ILE A 188 3.89 12.16 14.62
N VAL A 189 2.92 13.07 14.73
CA VAL A 189 2.72 14.14 13.75
C VAL A 189 3.64 15.30 14.10
N GLY A 190 4.77 15.40 13.40
CA GLY A 190 5.75 16.48 13.56
C GLY A 190 5.78 17.41 12.37
N PHE A 191 6.31 18.60 12.55
CA PHE A 191 6.59 19.52 11.47
C PHE A 191 8.08 19.50 11.14
N PHE A 192 8.35 19.26 9.91
CA PHE A 192 9.50 19.51 9.05
C PHE A 192 10.81 19.98 9.75
N ASP A 193 11.71 19.04 10.10
CA ASP A 193 13.10 19.38 10.39
C ASP A 193 13.94 19.15 9.11
N PRO A 194 14.70 20.17 8.61
CA PRO A 194 15.58 20.01 7.46
C PRO A 194 16.62 18.89 7.61
N GLN A 195 17.02 18.54 8.83
CA GLN A 195 17.99 17.46 9.09
C GLN A 195 17.35 16.08 8.88
N GLU A 196 16.10 15.91 9.26
CA GLU A 196 15.33 14.68 9.04
C GLU A 196 15.09 14.43 7.56
N ILE A 197 14.86 15.49 6.76
CA ILE A 197 14.71 15.33 5.30
C ILE A 197 16.00 14.81 4.66
N LEU A 198 17.14 15.33 5.03
CA LEU A 198 18.41 14.87 4.48
C LEU A 198 18.66 13.41 4.84
N TRP A 199 18.36 13.04 6.08
CA TRP A 199 18.40 11.66 6.55
C TRP A 199 17.45 10.79 5.75
N PHE A 200 16.18 11.22 5.57
CA PHE A 200 15.17 10.51 4.78
C PHE A 200 15.61 10.31 3.33
N VAL A 201 16.04 11.36 2.63
CA VAL A 201 16.51 11.26 1.22
C VAL A 201 17.66 10.28 1.09
N LYS A 202 18.61 10.30 2.02
CA LYS A 202 19.75 9.36 2.03
C LYS A 202 19.26 7.91 2.18
N HIS A 203 18.32 7.64 3.10
CA HIS A 203 17.81 6.30 3.34
C HIS A 203 16.87 5.85 2.23
N PHE A 204 16.01 6.74 1.72
CA PHE A 204 15.11 6.48 0.60
C PHE A 204 15.87 5.95 -0.63
N ILE A 205 17.01 6.58 -0.97
CA ILE A 205 17.85 6.16 -2.08
C ILE A 205 18.37 4.72 -1.88
N TRP A 206 18.75 4.37 -0.67
CA TRP A 206 19.26 3.05 -0.34
C TRP A 206 18.14 2.00 -0.28
N TYR A 207 17.07 2.28 0.44
CA TYR A 207 15.97 1.32 0.66
C TYR A 207 15.19 0.99 -0.61
N LEU A 208 15.05 1.95 -1.50
CA LEU A 208 14.36 1.75 -2.79
C LEU A 208 15.30 1.37 -3.95
N CYS A 209 16.59 1.18 -3.70
CA CYS A 209 17.49 0.65 -4.70
C CYS A 209 17.13 -0.83 -4.99
N PRO A 210 17.06 -1.27 -6.26
CA PRO A 210 17.37 -0.53 -7.51
C PRO A 210 16.14 0.13 -8.18
N ALA A 211 14.94 0.13 -7.59
CA ALA A 211 13.70 0.50 -8.30
C ALA A 211 13.55 2.02 -8.54
N TRP A 212 14.09 2.89 -7.69
CA TRP A 212 13.86 4.32 -7.79
C TRP A 212 14.34 4.97 -9.11
N PRO A 213 15.50 4.59 -9.73
CA PRO A 213 15.88 5.18 -11.01
C PRO A 213 14.89 4.83 -12.12
N PHE A 214 14.39 3.59 -12.12
CA PHE A 214 13.38 3.13 -13.08
C PHE A 214 12.04 3.83 -12.88
N ALA A 215 11.65 4.07 -11.62
CA ALA A 215 10.43 4.81 -11.29
C ALA A 215 10.49 6.25 -11.81
N PHE A 216 11.58 6.98 -11.58
CA PHE A 216 11.79 8.33 -12.11
C PHE A 216 11.79 8.34 -13.63
N TRP A 217 12.50 7.40 -14.26
CA TRP A 217 12.52 7.28 -15.72
C TRP A 217 11.12 7.00 -16.28
N ALA A 218 10.35 6.10 -15.65
CA ALA A 218 8.98 5.80 -16.04
C ALA A 218 8.09 7.04 -15.93
N ILE A 219 8.14 7.77 -14.81
CA ILE A 219 7.38 9.03 -14.62
C ILE A 219 7.75 10.04 -15.71
N TRP A 220 9.04 10.20 -16.02
CA TRP A 220 9.51 11.09 -17.08
C TRP A 220 8.97 10.69 -18.46
N MET A 221 9.04 9.42 -18.81
CA MET A 221 8.53 8.90 -20.09
C MET A 221 7.02 9.09 -20.22
N TRP A 222 6.26 8.87 -19.13
CA TRP A 222 4.80 8.92 -19.12
C TRP A 222 4.22 10.24 -18.63
N ARG A 223 5.03 11.29 -18.45
CA ARG A 223 4.61 12.59 -17.89
C ARG A 223 3.40 13.25 -18.56
N LYS A 224 3.13 12.93 -19.82
CA LYS A 224 1.96 13.43 -20.57
C LYS A 224 0.71 12.58 -20.34
N ASN A 225 0.85 11.40 -19.76
CA ASN A 225 -0.18 10.37 -19.64
C ASN A 225 -0.38 9.87 -18.21
N LEU A 226 -0.05 10.68 -17.21
CA LEU A 226 -0.10 10.32 -15.80
C LEU A 226 -1.51 9.97 -15.28
N THR A 227 -2.55 10.35 -16.03
CA THR A 227 -3.95 10.06 -15.69
C THR A 227 -4.43 8.69 -16.18
N ILE A 228 -3.61 7.96 -16.96
CA ILE A 228 -3.96 6.61 -17.41
C ILE A 228 -3.95 5.67 -16.21
N THR A 229 -4.96 4.81 -16.11
CA THR A 229 -5.25 3.97 -14.92
C THR A 229 -4.04 3.20 -14.38
N HIS A 230 -3.29 2.53 -15.26
CA HIS A 230 -2.16 1.70 -14.85
C HIS A 230 -0.93 2.51 -14.38
N ILE A 231 -0.92 3.83 -14.58
CA ILE A 231 0.10 4.77 -14.10
C ILE A 231 -0.46 5.54 -12.89
N ALA A 232 -1.68 6.08 -13.02
CA ALA A 232 -2.29 6.92 -12.00
C ALA A 232 -2.44 6.18 -10.65
N LEU A 233 -2.78 4.89 -10.67
CA LEU A 233 -3.03 4.14 -9.45
C LEU A 233 -1.75 3.90 -8.62
N PRO A 234 -0.64 3.36 -9.16
CA PRO A 234 0.61 3.26 -8.40
C PRO A 234 1.15 4.64 -7.99
N LEU A 235 1.02 5.64 -8.87
CA LEU A 235 1.49 6.99 -8.59
C LEU A 235 0.73 7.63 -7.42
N SER A 236 -0.57 7.39 -7.28
CA SER A 236 -1.37 7.89 -6.16
C SER A 236 -0.87 7.35 -4.81
N PHE A 237 -0.52 6.08 -4.74
CA PHE A 237 0.09 5.49 -3.54
C PHE A 237 1.48 6.04 -3.28
N CYS A 238 2.31 6.20 -4.31
CA CYS A 238 3.64 6.80 -4.18
C CYS A 238 3.55 8.24 -3.64
N CYS A 239 2.67 9.08 -4.21
CA CYS A 239 2.46 10.44 -3.72
C CYS A 239 1.92 10.48 -2.29
N ALA A 240 0.96 9.61 -1.95
CA ALA A 240 0.42 9.53 -0.60
C ALA A 240 1.50 9.18 0.42
N TRP A 241 2.33 8.19 0.13
CA TRP A 241 3.45 7.81 0.99
C TRP A 241 4.50 8.89 1.14
N LEU A 242 4.85 9.61 0.05
CA LEU A 242 5.77 10.75 0.14
C LEU A 242 5.21 11.86 1.03
N ILE A 243 3.91 12.15 0.93
CA ILE A 243 3.24 13.12 1.81
C ILE A 243 3.24 12.62 3.26
N GLY A 244 2.92 11.34 3.48
CA GLY A 244 2.93 10.73 4.81
C GLY A 244 4.29 10.83 5.50
N PHE A 245 5.37 10.57 4.77
CA PHE A 245 6.73 10.73 5.27
C PHE A 245 7.09 12.18 5.63
N ILE A 246 6.63 13.15 4.84
CA ILE A 246 6.86 14.57 5.13
C ILE A 246 6.14 15.01 6.42
N LEU A 247 5.04 14.34 6.77
CA LEU A 247 4.24 14.64 7.96
C LEU A 247 4.63 13.80 9.19
N SER A 248 5.54 12.84 9.05
CA SER A 248 6.06 12.04 10.16
C SER A 248 7.20 12.77 10.85
N SER A 249 7.23 12.70 12.17
CA SER A 249 8.32 13.21 13.01
C SER A 249 9.29 12.13 13.46
N ASP A 250 9.09 10.89 13.02
CA ASP A 250 9.94 9.72 13.33
C ASP A 250 10.83 9.33 12.15
#